data_1e1073b1a604dcc91eab15243de8686c
#
_entry.id   1e1073b1a604dcc91eab15243de8686c
#
_cell.length_a   1.000
_cell.length_b   1.000
_cell.length_c   1.000
_cell.angle_alpha   90.00
_cell.angle_beta   90.00
_cell.angle_gamma   90.00
#
_symmetry.space_group_name_H-M   'P 1'
#
loop_
_entity.id
_entity.type
_entity.pdbx_description
1 polymer ?
#
loop_
_entity_poly.entity_id
_entity_poly.type
_entity_poly.pdbx_seq_one_letter_code
_entity_poly.pdbx_strand_id
1 'polypeptide(L)'
;AGAGSGAMGAALALAAFLELPAMGLFSRMRQRLSLAWLLRLCAGAFLAKIVVFWLAESMTAIYLASVLQFFEYGIFTPATVYYVVEHIDRGNQVKGQALISVASSGVGSAFGSLCCGLILDRAGVSGMLLFEVACAAAGCVVIAGFGESRPAPGM
;
A
#
# COMPACT_ATOMS: atom_id res chain seq x y z
N ALA A 1 -24.05 8.25 -5.87
CA ALA A 1 -23.72 9.67 -5.77
C ALA A 1 -22.70 10.01 -6.84
N GLY A 2 -23.09 10.76 -7.89
CA GLY A 2 -22.24 11.13 -9.01
C GLY A 2 -21.23 12.21 -8.57
N ALA A 3 -20.11 11.79 -8.03
CA ALA A 3 -18.98 12.69 -7.89
C ALA A 3 -18.46 13.02 -9.28
N GLY A 4 -18.49 14.31 -9.66
CA GLY A 4 -17.98 14.75 -10.96
C GLY A 4 -16.48 14.37 -11.09
N SER A 5 -16.04 14.14 -12.34
CA SER A 5 -14.65 13.79 -12.67
C SER A 5 -13.60 14.72 -12.01
N GLY A 6 -13.94 15.99 -11.76
CA GLY A 6 -13.11 16.96 -11.07
C GLY A 6 -12.85 16.62 -9.60
N ALA A 7 -13.86 16.12 -8.85
CA ALA A 7 -13.70 15.73 -7.45
C ALA A 7 -12.80 14.49 -7.32
N MET A 8 -12.92 13.56 -8.26
CA MET A 8 -12.04 12.39 -8.32
C MET A 8 -10.60 12.77 -8.64
N GLY A 9 -10.41 13.68 -9.61
CA GLY A 9 -9.10 14.23 -9.95
C GLY A 9 -8.44 14.96 -8.77
N ALA A 10 -9.21 15.74 -8.01
CA ALA A 10 -8.72 16.44 -6.83
C ALA A 10 -8.27 15.47 -5.70
N ALA A 11 -9.01 14.38 -5.48
CA ALA A 11 -8.64 13.35 -4.52
C ALA A 11 -7.33 12.65 -4.90
N LEU A 12 -7.16 12.31 -6.17
CA LEU A 12 -5.90 11.72 -6.69
C LEU A 12 -4.72 12.69 -6.59
N ALA A 13 -4.93 13.97 -6.94
CA ALA A 13 -3.90 14.99 -6.82
C ALA A 13 -3.48 15.21 -5.37
N LEU A 14 -4.42 15.25 -4.43
CA LEU A 14 -4.13 15.34 -3.00
C LEU A 14 -3.33 14.13 -2.52
N ALA A 15 -3.70 12.93 -2.91
CA ALA A 15 -2.98 11.71 -2.57
C ALA A 15 -1.53 11.76 -3.06
N ALA A 16 -1.30 12.10 -4.33
CA ALA A 16 0.05 12.22 -4.90
C ALA A 16 0.89 13.33 -4.22
N PHE A 17 0.27 14.45 -3.87
CA PHE A 17 0.97 15.53 -3.16
C PHE A 17 1.41 15.11 -1.74
N LEU A 18 0.63 14.29 -1.07
CA LEU A 18 0.96 13.78 0.27
C LEU A 18 2.11 12.74 0.25
N GLU A 19 2.40 12.11 -0.88
CA GLU A 19 3.50 11.16 -1.00
C GLU A 19 4.88 11.81 -0.88
N LEU A 20 5.05 13.05 -1.37
CA LEU A 20 6.33 13.75 -1.33
C LEU A 20 6.85 13.98 0.10
N PRO A 21 6.06 14.59 1.03
CA PRO A 21 6.49 14.73 2.42
C PRO A 21 6.64 13.38 3.14
N ALA A 22 5.91 12.33 2.73
CA ALA A 22 6.04 11.00 3.29
C ALA A 22 7.42 10.40 3.03
N MET A 23 7.92 10.51 1.81
CA MET A 23 9.27 10.05 1.46
C MET A 23 10.35 10.79 2.27
N GLY A 24 10.18 12.10 2.49
CA GLY A 24 11.08 12.89 3.35
C GLY A 24 11.05 12.47 4.83
N LEU A 25 9.88 12.05 5.32
CA LEU A 25 9.71 11.60 6.69
C LEU A 25 10.21 10.16 6.90
N PHE A 26 10.25 9.34 5.84
CA PHE A 26 10.68 7.95 5.91
C PHE A 26 12.05 7.78 6.57
N SER A 27 13.02 8.61 6.21
CA SER A 27 14.38 8.55 6.77
C SER A 27 14.39 8.74 8.30
N ARG A 28 13.54 9.62 8.81
CA ARG A 28 13.36 9.83 10.27
C ARG A 28 12.64 8.68 10.94
N MET A 29 11.62 8.13 10.29
CA MET A 29 10.88 6.96 10.80
C MET A 29 11.77 5.73 10.83
N ARG A 30 12.62 5.53 9.82
CA ARG A 30 13.56 4.40 9.75
C ARG A 30 14.60 4.42 10.87
N GLN A 31 14.99 5.61 11.36
CA GLN A 31 15.90 5.74 12.50
C GLN A 31 15.28 5.29 13.83
N ARG A 32 13.95 5.30 13.94
CA ARG A 32 13.21 4.97 15.16
C ARG A 32 12.48 3.66 15.13
N LEU A 33 12.13 3.18 13.94
CA LEU A 33 11.32 1.99 13.73
C LEU A 33 12.06 0.98 12.86
N SER A 34 11.91 -0.29 13.17
CA SER A 34 12.43 -1.35 12.31
C SER A 34 11.67 -1.40 10.98
N LEU A 35 12.32 -1.92 9.95
CA LEU A 35 11.71 -2.05 8.63
C LEU A 35 10.43 -2.91 8.67
N ALA A 36 10.43 -3.97 9.47
CA ALA A 36 9.26 -4.82 9.67
C ALA A 36 8.07 -4.04 10.27
N TRP A 37 8.32 -3.15 11.22
CA TRP A 37 7.28 -2.29 11.78
C TRP A 37 6.73 -1.29 10.76
N LEU A 38 7.59 -0.71 9.91
CA LEU A 38 7.17 0.19 8.85
C LEU A 38 6.28 -0.53 7.83
N LEU A 39 6.64 -1.76 7.42
CA LEU A 39 5.83 -2.58 6.52
C LEU A 39 4.48 -2.97 7.13
N ARG A 40 4.46 -3.33 8.42
CA ARG A 40 3.21 -3.61 9.15
C ARG A 40 2.31 -2.37 9.25
N LEU A 41 2.89 -1.21 9.48
CA LEU A 41 2.17 0.06 9.52
C LEU A 41 1.55 0.39 8.15
N CYS A 42 2.30 0.20 7.06
CA CYS A 42 1.78 0.36 5.70
C CYS A 42 0.62 -0.59 5.40
N ALA A 43 0.77 -1.88 5.74
CA ALA A 43 -0.27 -2.88 5.54
C ALA A 43 -1.55 -2.55 6.34
N GLY A 44 -1.39 -2.13 7.59
CA GLY A 44 -2.50 -1.69 8.44
C GLY A 44 -3.20 -0.44 7.90
N ALA A 45 -2.45 0.54 7.41
CA ALA A 45 -3.00 1.75 6.80
C ALA A 45 -3.77 1.43 5.52
N PHE A 46 -3.23 0.52 4.69
CA PHE A 46 -3.91 0.04 3.48
C PHE A 46 -5.25 -0.63 3.81
N LEU A 47 -5.25 -1.57 4.75
CA LEU A 47 -6.48 -2.23 5.21
C LEU A 47 -7.49 -1.21 5.77
N ALA A 48 -7.05 -0.29 6.63
CA ALA A 48 -7.90 0.74 7.20
C ALA A 48 -8.54 1.61 6.12
N LYS A 49 -7.76 2.02 5.11
CA LYS A 49 -8.27 2.82 3.99
C LYS A 49 -9.37 2.10 3.21
N ILE A 50 -9.16 0.82 2.85
CA ILE A 50 -10.16 0.05 2.10
C ILE A 50 -11.43 -0.15 2.94
N VAL A 51 -11.29 -0.43 4.23
CA VAL A 51 -12.43 -0.53 5.14
C VAL A 51 -13.21 0.79 5.21
N VAL A 52 -12.50 1.93 5.30
CA VAL A 52 -13.15 3.24 5.25
C VAL A 52 -13.85 3.47 3.91
N PHE A 53 -13.27 3.08 2.79
CA PHE A 53 -13.93 3.16 1.47
C PHE A 53 -15.18 2.30 1.38
N TRP A 54 -15.13 1.09 1.96
CA TRP A 54 -16.29 0.21 1.99
C TRP A 54 -17.45 0.76 2.83
N LEU A 55 -17.13 1.45 3.94
CA LEU A 55 -18.08 2.06 4.84
C LEU A 55 -18.47 3.51 4.45
N ALA A 56 -17.81 4.09 3.43
CA ALA A 56 -17.97 5.50 3.08
C ALA A 56 -19.32 5.75 2.41
N GLU A 57 -20.16 6.54 3.07
CA GLU A 57 -21.42 7.06 2.54
C GLU A 57 -21.28 8.49 1.99
N SER A 58 -20.13 9.15 2.25
CA SER A 58 -19.90 10.54 1.88
C SER A 58 -18.55 10.75 1.21
N MET A 59 -18.45 11.78 0.36
CA MET A 59 -17.19 12.21 -0.26
C MET A 59 -16.15 12.65 0.78
N THR A 60 -16.58 13.20 1.91
CA THR A 60 -15.68 13.60 3.00
C THR A 60 -14.93 12.39 3.58
N ALA A 61 -15.60 11.25 3.76
CA ALA A 61 -14.96 10.02 4.21
C ALA A 61 -13.92 9.52 3.20
N ILE A 62 -14.17 9.64 1.91
CA ILE A 62 -13.23 9.29 0.84
C ILE A 62 -11.98 10.20 0.89
N TYR A 63 -12.15 11.52 1.07
CA TYR A 63 -11.02 12.44 1.23
C TYR A 63 -10.18 12.13 2.48
N LEU A 64 -10.83 11.83 3.61
CA LEU A 64 -10.12 11.44 4.84
C LEU A 64 -9.35 10.13 4.66
N ALA A 65 -9.96 9.14 4.00
CA ALA A 65 -9.28 7.90 3.69
C ALA A 65 -8.10 8.09 2.73
N SER A 66 -8.17 9.07 1.82
CA SER A 66 -7.06 9.40 0.92
C SER A 66 -5.82 9.92 1.66
N VAL A 67 -5.97 10.47 2.87
CA VAL A 67 -4.83 10.83 3.72
C VAL A 67 -4.00 9.60 4.12
N LEU A 68 -4.63 8.43 4.26
CA LEU A 68 -3.93 7.17 4.53
C LEU A 68 -2.99 6.73 3.39
N GLN A 69 -3.19 7.28 2.19
CA GLN A 69 -2.28 7.10 1.04
C GLN A 69 -0.84 7.51 1.37
N PHE A 70 -0.66 8.48 2.27
CA PHE A 70 0.63 8.87 2.81
C PHE A 70 1.44 7.68 3.32
N PHE A 71 0.79 6.77 4.05
CA PHE A 71 1.46 5.59 4.61
C PHE A 71 1.62 4.47 3.59
N GLU A 72 0.74 4.36 2.61
CA GLU A 72 0.77 3.32 1.60
C GLU A 72 1.98 3.48 0.67
N TYR A 73 1.97 4.49 -0.16
CA TYR A 73 3.00 4.66 -1.20
C TYR A 73 4.21 5.45 -0.70
N GLY A 74 4.00 6.48 0.12
CA GLY A 74 5.07 7.34 0.62
C GLY A 74 6.05 6.64 1.55
N ILE A 75 5.61 5.60 2.26
CA ILE A 75 6.47 4.80 3.14
C ILE A 75 6.77 3.43 2.53
N PHE A 76 5.80 2.78 1.87
CA PHE A 76 5.98 1.46 1.29
C PHE A 76 7.06 1.43 0.22
N THR A 77 7.08 2.39 -0.71
CA THR A 77 8.06 2.44 -1.79
C THR A 77 9.50 2.48 -1.29
N PRO A 78 9.90 3.44 -0.42
CA PRO A 78 11.25 3.41 0.12
C PRO A 78 11.49 2.19 1.04
N ALA A 79 10.49 1.70 1.78
CA ALA A 79 10.64 0.52 2.63
C ALA A 79 11.02 -0.73 1.82
N THR A 80 10.41 -0.94 0.66
CA THR A 80 10.74 -2.08 -0.22
C THR A 80 12.15 -1.97 -0.81
N VAL A 81 12.60 -0.76 -1.15
CA VAL A 81 13.98 -0.53 -1.60
C VAL A 81 14.97 -0.88 -0.50
N TYR A 82 14.75 -0.40 0.72
CA TYR A 82 15.61 -0.72 1.86
C TYR A 82 15.58 -2.22 2.20
N TYR A 83 14.43 -2.88 2.07
CA TYR A 83 14.32 -4.32 2.27
C TYR A 83 15.22 -5.09 1.30
N VAL A 84 15.23 -4.72 0.03
CA VAL A 84 16.11 -5.32 -0.98
C VAL A 84 17.58 -5.08 -0.64
N VAL A 85 17.94 -3.85 -0.26
CA VAL A 85 19.33 -3.50 0.07
C VAL A 85 19.84 -4.26 1.29
N GLU A 86 19.00 -4.50 2.29
CA GLU A 86 19.36 -5.18 3.54
C GLU A 86 19.42 -6.71 3.40
N HIS A 87 18.64 -7.31 2.47
CA HIS A 87 18.47 -8.77 2.40
C HIS A 87 19.04 -9.40 1.14
N ILE A 88 19.44 -8.61 0.14
CA ILE A 88 19.93 -9.11 -1.15
C ILE A 88 21.35 -8.60 -1.40
N ASP A 89 22.22 -9.49 -1.85
CA ASP A 89 23.60 -9.16 -2.21
C ASP A 89 23.67 -8.03 -3.25
N ARG A 90 24.67 -7.16 -3.12
CA ARG A 90 24.86 -5.97 -3.98
C ARG A 90 24.74 -6.25 -5.47
N GLY A 91 25.27 -7.38 -5.95
CA GLY A 91 25.19 -7.77 -7.36
C GLY A 91 23.80 -8.13 -7.87
N ASN A 92 22.86 -8.45 -6.97
CA ASN A 92 21.51 -8.89 -7.28
C ASN A 92 20.41 -7.90 -6.84
N GLN A 93 20.75 -6.77 -6.23
CA GLN A 93 19.77 -5.79 -5.73
C GLN A 93 18.85 -5.25 -6.82
N VAL A 94 19.38 -4.97 -8.01
CA VAL A 94 18.58 -4.51 -9.16
C VAL A 94 17.58 -5.59 -9.59
N LYS A 95 17.98 -6.85 -9.60
CA LYS A 95 17.08 -7.98 -9.90
C LYS A 95 16.00 -8.15 -8.84
N GLY A 96 16.36 -8.01 -7.56
CA GLY A 96 15.43 -8.05 -6.44
C GLY A 96 14.38 -6.94 -6.54
N GLN A 97 14.80 -5.71 -6.82
CA GLN A 97 13.90 -4.58 -7.00
C GLN A 97 12.98 -4.77 -8.22
N ALA A 98 13.52 -5.24 -9.33
CA ALA A 98 12.73 -5.56 -10.52
C ALA A 98 11.69 -6.64 -10.23
N LEU A 99 12.05 -7.70 -9.49
CA LEU A 99 11.13 -8.77 -9.12
C LEU A 99 9.96 -8.26 -8.26
N ILE A 100 10.24 -7.42 -7.26
CA ILE A 100 9.19 -6.79 -6.45
C ILE A 100 8.27 -5.93 -7.32
N SER A 101 8.84 -5.12 -8.22
CA SER A 101 8.04 -4.28 -9.12
C SER A 101 7.17 -5.10 -10.07
N VAL A 102 7.69 -6.17 -10.65
CA VAL A 102 6.92 -7.08 -11.52
C VAL A 102 5.84 -7.79 -10.71
N ALA A 103 6.14 -8.27 -9.51
CA ALA A 103 5.15 -8.96 -8.68
C ALA A 103 4.03 -8.03 -8.23
N SER A 104 4.33 -6.81 -7.78
CA SER A 104 3.33 -5.87 -7.25
C SER A 104 2.61 -5.11 -8.34
N SER A 105 3.33 -4.37 -9.19
CA SER A 105 2.75 -3.47 -10.20
C SER A 105 2.43 -4.17 -11.52
N GLY A 106 3.07 -5.29 -11.82
CA GLY A 106 2.79 -6.10 -13.00
C GLY A 106 1.70 -7.12 -12.72
N VAL A 107 2.11 -8.28 -12.22
CA VAL A 107 1.21 -9.44 -12.04
C VAL A 107 0.12 -9.14 -11.02
N GLY A 108 0.47 -8.54 -9.87
CA GLY A 108 -0.48 -8.21 -8.81
C GLY A 108 -1.56 -7.26 -9.28
N SER A 109 -1.19 -6.18 -9.98
CA SER A 109 -2.18 -5.20 -10.46
C SER A 109 -3.05 -5.76 -11.60
N ALA A 110 -2.47 -6.53 -12.52
CA ALA A 110 -3.24 -7.14 -13.62
C ALA A 110 -4.26 -8.16 -13.09
N PHE A 111 -3.83 -9.06 -12.20
CA PHE A 111 -4.71 -10.05 -11.58
C PHE A 111 -5.77 -9.38 -10.69
N GLY A 112 -5.38 -8.40 -9.88
CA GLY A 112 -6.28 -7.62 -9.04
C GLY A 112 -7.35 -6.92 -9.88
N SER A 113 -6.97 -6.23 -10.95
CA SER A 113 -7.91 -5.53 -11.83
C SER A 113 -8.88 -6.48 -12.51
N LEU A 114 -8.43 -7.66 -12.97
CA LEU A 114 -9.31 -8.67 -13.55
C LEU A 114 -10.33 -9.19 -12.54
N CYS A 115 -9.87 -9.57 -11.34
CA CYS A 115 -10.76 -10.06 -10.28
C CYS A 115 -11.75 -8.98 -9.84
N CYS A 116 -11.28 -7.76 -9.60
CA CYS A 116 -12.14 -6.63 -9.23
C CYS A 116 -13.18 -6.32 -10.32
N GLY A 117 -12.80 -6.34 -11.61
CA GLY A 117 -13.72 -6.13 -12.72
C GLY A 117 -14.80 -7.21 -12.77
N LEU A 118 -14.43 -8.49 -12.70
CA LEU A 118 -15.39 -9.60 -12.71
C LEU A 118 -16.35 -9.59 -11.51
N ILE A 119 -15.85 -9.19 -10.33
CA ILE A 119 -16.68 -9.09 -9.11
C ILE A 119 -17.59 -7.86 -9.21
N LEU A 120 -17.08 -6.74 -9.73
CA LEU A 120 -17.87 -5.54 -9.95
C LEU A 120 -19.08 -5.81 -10.86
N ASP A 121 -18.87 -6.55 -11.95
CA ASP A 121 -19.94 -6.90 -12.89
C ASP A 121 -21.01 -7.81 -12.28
N ARG A 122 -20.65 -8.69 -11.31
CA ARG A 122 -21.56 -9.68 -10.73
C ARG A 122 -22.16 -9.26 -9.40
N ALA A 123 -21.37 -8.62 -8.54
CA ALA A 123 -21.73 -8.31 -7.16
C ALA A 123 -21.73 -6.80 -6.84
N GLY A 124 -21.48 -5.96 -7.84
CA GLY A 124 -21.44 -4.51 -7.70
C GLY A 124 -20.24 -4.01 -6.89
N VAL A 125 -20.24 -2.71 -6.60
CA VAL A 125 -19.15 -2.02 -5.91
C VAL A 125 -18.90 -2.59 -4.51
N SER A 126 -19.96 -2.92 -3.77
CA SER A 126 -19.83 -3.47 -2.40
C SER A 126 -19.11 -4.82 -2.38
N GLY A 127 -19.41 -5.69 -3.35
CA GLY A 127 -18.74 -6.99 -3.49
C GLY A 127 -17.26 -6.83 -3.86
N MET A 128 -16.95 -5.91 -4.75
CA MET A 128 -15.57 -5.58 -5.15
C MET A 128 -14.76 -5.09 -3.93
N LEU A 129 -15.28 -4.12 -3.18
CA LEU A 129 -14.60 -3.59 -1.99
C LEU A 129 -14.43 -4.65 -0.90
N LEU A 130 -15.40 -5.54 -0.71
CA LEU A 130 -15.27 -6.65 0.23
C LEU A 130 -14.14 -7.61 -0.16
N PHE A 131 -13.99 -7.90 -1.46
CA PHE A 131 -12.87 -8.69 -1.97
C PHE A 131 -11.52 -8.00 -1.71
N GLU A 132 -11.43 -6.69 -1.92
CA GLU A 132 -10.22 -5.91 -1.63
C GLU A 132 -9.88 -5.94 -0.13
N VAL A 133 -10.88 -5.83 0.76
CA VAL A 133 -10.69 -5.97 2.23
C VAL A 133 -10.13 -7.35 2.56
N ALA A 134 -10.68 -8.41 1.96
CA ALA A 134 -10.20 -9.78 2.20
C ALA A 134 -8.74 -9.96 1.74
N CYS A 135 -8.39 -9.45 0.56
CA CYS A 135 -7.01 -9.48 0.04
C CYS A 135 -6.05 -8.68 0.91
N ALA A 136 -6.46 -7.48 1.36
CA ALA A 136 -5.66 -6.64 2.25
C ALA A 136 -5.45 -7.31 3.62
N ALA A 137 -6.48 -7.93 4.18
CA ALA A 137 -6.37 -8.68 5.43
C ALA A 137 -5.41 -9.86 5.30
N ALA A 138 -5.50 -10.62 4.20
CA ALA A 138 -4.56 -11.70 3.90
C ALA A 138 -3.11 -11.18 3.79
N GLY A 139 -2.90 -10.05 3.11
CA GLY A 139 -1.60 -9.38 3.02
C GLY A 139 -1.06 -8.96 4.40
N CYS A 140 -1.91 -8.41 5.27
CA CYS A 140 -1.54 -8.07 6.65
C CYS A 140 -1.09 -9.30 7.44
N VAL A 141 -1.79 -10.43 7.32
CA VAL A 141 -1.43 -11.70 8.00
C VAL A 141 -0.07 -12.20 7.51
N VAL A 142 0.17 -12.18 6.20
CA VAL A 142 1.45 -12.56 5.61
C VAL A 142 2.59 -11.66 6.13
N ILE A 143 2.43 -10.34 6.09
CA ILE A 143 3.45 -9.40 6.56
C ILE A 143 3.66 -9.52 8.08
N ALA A 144 2.62 -9.79 8.86
CA ALA A 144 2.75 -10.02 10.30
C ALA A 144 3.52 -11.30 10.62
N GLY A 145 3.26 -12.39 9.87
CA GLY A 145 3.88 -13.70 10.09
C GLY A 145 5.33 -13.79 9.61
N PHE A 146 5.65 -13.15 8.48
CA PHE A 146 7.00 -13.20 7.88
C PHE A 146 7.88 -11.98 8.23
N GLY A 147 7.30 -10.96 8.86
CA GLY A 147 7.98 -9.72 9.20
C GLY A 147 8.84 -9.77 10.47
N GLU A 148 9.22 -10.93 10.97
CA GLU A 148 10.26 -11.06 11.99
C GLU A 148 11.63 -10.92 11.32
N SER A 149 11.98 -9.69 11.01
CA SER A 149 13.33 -9.35 10.57
C SER A 149 14.30 -9.60 11.71
N ARG A 150 15.29 -10.44 11.46
CA ARG A 150 16.49 -10.53 12.29
C ARG A 150 17.04 -9.12 12.47
N PRO A 151 17.43 -8.73 13.70
CA PRO A 151 18.16 -7.50 13.87
C PRO A 151 19.39 -7.55 12.97
N ALA A 152 19.67 -6.45 12.25
CA ALA A 152 20.86 -6.35 11.42
C ALA A 152 22.06 -6.73 12.29
N PRO A 153 22.96 -7.62 11.85
CA PRO A 153 24.20 -7.88 12.55
C PRO A 153 24.95 -6.55 12.65
N GLY A 154 25.33 -6.17 13.87
CA GLY A 154 25.79 -4.86 14.30
C GLY A 154 26.64 -4.08 13.29
N MET A 155 26.28 -2.80 13.17
CA MET A 155 27.26 -1.74 12.87
C MET A 155 27.95 -1.31 14.14
#